data_f31648b851bf976a746df21b328f51c4
#
_entry.id   f31648b851bf976a746df21b328f51c4
#
_cell.length_a   1.000
_cell.length_b   1.000
_cell.length_c   1.000
_cell.angle_alpha   90.00
_cell.angle_beta   90.00
_cell.angle_gamma   90.00
#
_symmetry.space_group_name_H-M   'P 1'
#
loop_
_entity.id
_entity.type
_entity.pdbx_description
1 polymer ?
#
loop_
_entity_poly.entity_id
_entity_poly.type
_entity_poly.pdbx_seq_one_letter_code
_entity_poly.pdbx_strand_id
1 'polypeptide(L)'
;MKTFIKWQGNKSKHINKFIQYIPHFTGTYIEPFLGSGALLLKLQPTKWIVNDINKDLINIWKYVKSDPQGIIDIFTEFGTYFKPLSKEDKVKYCREITYKIESMPYDIKRASMYLLMKYCSFTGDIIYNNKFYFKGLDMNLYVHKRYFFLENNCLDNINQVSQLLNTKSGKIFNKSYEKILDKAKKGDFVFLDPPYIEAHNYDFNYNKDEILDDSFIQQLFLQVKNLDERNVKWLMTQANTKQIKDVFKKYTIKKFEVYRFTTKSYIDELLIMNYEM
;
A
#
# COMPACT_ATOMS: atom_id res chain seq x y z
N MET A 1 -9.00 12.48 -2.93
CA MET A 1 -8.21 12.44 -1.69
C MET A 1 -6.82 11.89 -2.01
N LYS A 2 -5.77 12.39 -1.38
CA LYS A 2 -4.40 11.88 -1.59
C LYS A 2 -4.10 10.76 -0.59
N THR A 3 -3.16 9.87 -0.93
CA THR A 3 -2.64 8.89 0.03
C THR A 3 -1.82 9.59 1.11
N PHE A 4 -1.92 9.12 2.34
CA PHE A 4 -1.20 9.67 3.50
C PHE A 4 0.08 8.90 3.83
N ILE A 5 0.38 7.84 3.10
CA ILE A 5 1.57 7.02 3.31
C ILE A 5 2.36 6.86 2.02
N LYS A 6 3.69 6.94 2.13
CA LYS A 6 4.58 6.50 1.06
C LYS A 6 4.60 4.98 1.03
N TRP A 7 4.23 4.40 -0.10
CA TRP A 7 4.21 2.95 -0.29
C TRP A 7 4.72 2.60 -1.65
N GLN A 8 5.52 1.55 -1.75
CA GLN A 8 6.03 1.05 -3.01
C GLN A 8 4.87 0.55 -3.88
N GLY A 9 4.94 0.77 -5.18
CA GLY A 9 3.86 0.41 -6.10
C GLY A 9 2.62 1.32 -6.01
N ASN A 10 2.67 2.44 -5.28
CA ASN A 10 1.54 3.36 -5.13
C ASN A 10 0.96 3.78 -6.47
N LYS A 11 -0.29 3.41 -6.73
CA LYS A 11 -1.01 3.65 -7.99
C LYS A 11 -1.60 5.07 -8.12
N SER A 12 -1.45 5.96 -7.12
CA SER A 12 -2.09 7.29 -7.11
C SER A 12 -1.86 8.10 -8.39
N LYS A 13 -0.67 7.99 -9.00
CA LYS A 13 -0.33 8.70 -10.23
C LYS A 13 -0.92 8.07 -11.49
N HIS A 14 -1.35 6.81 -11.40
CA HIS A 14 -1.76 6.01 -12.57
C HIS A 14 -3.24 5.66 -12.57
N ILE A 15 -3.96 5.86 -11.46
CA ILE A 15 -5.40 5.55 -11.35
C ILE A 15 -6.23 6.14 -12.48
N ASN A 16 -5.97 7.38 -12.87
CA ASN A 16 -6.72 8.04 -13.94
C ASN A 16 -6.58 7.33 -15.31
N LYS A 17 -5.56 6.49 -15.50
CA LYS A 17 -5.35 5.70 -16.73
C LYS A 17 -6.24 4.46 -16.77
N PHE A 18 -6.68 3.95 -15.62
CA PHE A 18 -7.47 2.72 -15.54
C PHE A 18 -8.81 2.85 -14.80
N ILE A 19 -9.12 3.98 -14.19
CA ILE A 19 -10.36 4.17 -13.44
C ILE A 19 -11.61 3.93 -14.29
N GLN A 20 -11.53 4.20 -15.58
CA GLN A 20 -12.61 3.95 -16.54
C GLN A 20 -12.95 2.46 -16.70
N TYR A 21 -12.03 1.56 -16.35
CA TYR A 21 -12.24 0.11 -16.40
C TYR A 21 -12.85 -0.45 -15.12
N ILE A 22 -13.12 0.37 -14.11
CA ILE A 22 -13.80 -0.08 -12.90
C ILE A 22 -15.29 -0.20 -13.18
N PRO A 23 -15.88 -1.40 -13.01
CA PRO A 23 -17.28 -1.62 -13.34
C PRO A 23 -18.18 -0.94 -12.31
N HIS A 24 -19.41 -0.67 -12.69
CA HIS A 24 -20.43 -0.38 -11.69
C HIS A 24 -20.64 -1.61 -10.79
N PHE A 25 -20.66 -1.41 -9.48
CA PHE A 25 -20.93 -2.44 -8.47
C PHE A 25 -21.84 -1.88 -7.38
N THR A 26 -22.70 -2.74 -6.84
CA THR A 26 -23.68 -2.37 -5.80
C THR A 26 -23.34 -2.96 -4.42
N GLY A 27 -22.40 -3.91 -4.40
CA GLY A 27 -21.94 -4.60 -3.21
C GLY A 27 -20.74 -3.91 -2.53
N THR A 28 -19.86 -4.72 -2.02
CA THR A 28 -18.68 -4.30 -1.27
C THR A 28 -17.48 -4.15 -2.20
N TYR A 29 -16.74 -3.06 -2.04
CA TYR A 29 -15.40 -2.91 -2.58
C TYR A 29 -14.41 -3.73 -1.74
N ILE A 30 -13.60 -4.58 -2.36
CA ILE A 30 -12.64 -5.45 -1.67
C ILE A 30 -11.24 -5.24 -2.24
N GLU A 31 -10.28 -4.89 -1.38
CA GLU A 31 -8.87 -4.64 -1.75
C GLU A 31 -7.95 -5.46 -0.84
N PRO A 32 -7.57 -6.70 -1.26
CA PRO A 32 -6.76 -7.61 -0.43
C PRO A 32 -5.29 -7.20 -0.27
N PHE A 33 -4.78 -6.38 -1.19
CA PHE A 33 -3.42 -5.83 -1.21
C PHE A 33 -3.51 -4.31 -1.12
N LEU A 34 -3.81 -3.79 0.09
CA LEU A 34 -4.19 -2.38 0.29
C LEU A 34 -3.06 -1.39 -0.02
N GLY A 35 -1.83 -1.70 0.44
CA GLY A 35 -0.72 -0.78 0.32
C GLY A 35 -1.07 0.64 0.78
N SER A 36 -0.89 1.61 -0.10
CA SER A 36 -1.25 3.01 0.17
C SER A 36 -2.76 3.32 0.13
N GLY A 37 -3.61 2.36 -0.24
CA GLY A 37 -5.06 2.53 -0.38
C GLY A 37 -5.46 3.53 -1.46
N ALA A 38 -4.64 3.69 -2.49
CA ALA A 38 -4.83 4.73 -3.51
C ALA A 38 -6.20 4.63 -4.20
N LEU A 39 -6.64 3.40 -4.54
CA LEU A 39 -7.92 3.19 -5.20
C LEU A 39 -9.10 3.33 -4.23
N LEU A 40 -9.00 2.80 -3.01
CA LEU A 40 -9.97 3.04 -1.94
C LEU A 40 -10.25 4.53 -1.75
N LEU A 41 -9.19 5.32 -1.61
CA LEU A 41 -9.28 6.77 -1.38
C LEU A 41 -9.79 7.55 -2.60
N LYS A 42 -9.61 7.02 -3.81
CA LYS A 42 -10.14 7.60 -5.05
C LYS A 42 -11.62 7.31 -5.23
N LEU A 43 -12.04 6.05 -5.01
CA LEU A 43 -13.42 5.58 -5.23
C LEU A 43 -14.36 5.98 -4.09
N GLN A 44 -13.86 6.00 -2.86
CA GLN A 44 -14.63 6.27 -1.64
C GLN A 44 -15.93 5.43 -1.54
N PRO A 45 -15.85 4.11 -1.69
CA PRO A 45 -17.02 3.26 -1.73
C PRO A 45 -17.80 3.29 -0.41
N THR A 46 -19.12 3.08 -0.47
CA THR A 46 -19.99 3.09 0.73
C THR A 46 -19.76 1.89 1.64
N LYS A 47 -19.39 0.73 1.05
CA LYS A 47 -19.05 -0.51 1.77
C LYS A 47 -17.70 -1.00 1.27
N TRP A 48 -16.80 -1.33 2.19
CA TRP A 48 -15.47 -1.78 1.81
C TRP A 48 -14.86 -2.78 2.79
N ILE A 49 -14.02 -3.66 2.26
CA ILE A 49 -13.14 -4.55 3.00
C ILE A 49 -11.74 -4.36 2.43
N VAL A 50 -10.79 -4.01 3.29
CA VAL A 50 -9.40 -3.85 2.89
C VAL A 50 -8.49 -4.69 3.78
N ASN A 51 -7.37 -5.09 3.21
CA ASN A 51 -6.42 -5.96 3.85
C ASN A 51 -5.00 -5.69 3.34
N ASP A 52 -4.05 -6.01 4.17
CA ASP A 52 -2.66 -6.19 3.76
C ASP A 52 -2.00 -7.21 4.69
N ILE A 53 -1.05 -7.97 4.16
CA ILE A 53 -0.27 -8.90 4.96
C ILE A 53 0.69 -8.17 5.90
N ASN A 54 1.13 -6.97 5.52
CA ASN A 54 2.05 -6.17 6.31
C ASN A 54 1.35 -5.62 7.57
N LYS A 55 1.75 -6.17 8.70
CA LYS A 55 1.15 -5.86 10.01
C LYS A 55 1.38 -4.43 10.46
N ASP A 56 2.55 -3.84 10.16
CA ASP A 56 2.85 -2.44 10.49
C ASP A 56 2.00 -1.47 9.67
N LEU A 57 1.82 -1.75 8.38
CA LEU A 57 0.92 -0.99 7.53
C LEU A 57 -0.52 -1.01 8.06
N ILE A 58 -1.02 -2.20 8.38
CA ILE A 58 -2.38 -2.34 8.92
C ILE A 58 -2.53 -1.68 10.30
N ASN A 59 -1.48 -1.70 11.12
CA ASN A 59 -1.47 -0.98 12.38
C ASN A 59 -1.67 0.53 12.17
N ILE A 60 -0.98 1.14 11.19
CA ILE A 60 -1.18 2.55 10.81
C ILE A 60 -2.62 2.81 10.36
N TRP A 61 -3.15 2.02 9.43
CA TRP A 61 -4.51 2.19 8.91
C TRP A 61 -5.57 2.11 10.01
N LYS A 62 -5.38 1.21 10.99
CA LYS A 62 -6.27 1.08 12.15
C LYS A 62 -6.25 2.32 13.02
N TYR A 63 -5.06 2.86 13.34
CA TYR A 63 -4.96 4.07 14.18
C TYR A 63 -5.36 5.33 13.44
N VAL A 64 -5.10 5.46 12.14
CA VAL A 64 -5.67 6.54 11.33
C VAL A 64 -7.20 6.52 11.38
N LYS A 65 -7.82 5.34 11.44
CA LYS A 65 -9.26 5.21 11.61
C LYS A 65 -9.73 5.55 13.02
N SER A 66 -9.10 4.99 14.07
CA SER A 66 -9.60 5.01 15.43
C SER A 66 -9.13 6.20 16.26
N ASP A 67 -7.92 6.71 16.01
CA ASP A 67 -7.29 7.78 16.78
C ASP A 67 -6.33 8.62 15.92
N PRO A 68 -6.85 9.36 14.93
CA PRO A 68 -6.02 10.22 14.07
C PRO A 68 -5.33 11.33 14.87
N GLN A 69 -5.98 11.85 15.93
CA GLN A 69 -5.42 12.92 16.74
C GLN A 69 -4.18 12.44 17.50
N GLY A 70 -4.19 11.25 18.08
CA GLY A 70 -3.02 10.69 18.74
C GLY A 70 -1.82 10.51 17.80
N ILE A 71 -2.04 10.17 16.52
CA ILE A 71 -0.95 10.18 15.52
C ILE A 71 -0.43 11.59 15.30
N ILE A 72 -1.32 12.60 15.18
CA ILE A 72 -0.97 14.00 14.95
C ILE A 72 -0.18 14.56 16.14
N ASP A 73 -0.57 14.23 17.35
CA ASP A 73 0.11 14.65 18.59
C ASP A 73 1.53 14.09 18.65
N ILE A 74 1.71 12.80 18.36
CA ILE A 74 3.04 12.16 18.29
C ILE A 74 3.90 12.79 17.18
N PHE A 75 3.31 13.13 16.03
CA PHE A 75 4.02 13.82 14.95
C PHE A 75 4.46 15.22 15.37
N THR A 76 3.62 15.94 16.09
CA THR A 76 3.90 17.29 16.57
C THR A 76 5.03 17.27 17.62
N GLU A 77 4.96 16.34 18.57
CA GLU A 77 6.01 16.12 19.57
C GLU A 77 7.34 15.75 18.90
N PHE A 78 7.33 14.77 18.00
CA PHE A 78 8.50 14.40 17.21
C PHE A 78 9.07 15.60 16.48
N GLY A 79 8.24 16.39 15.82
CA GLY A 79 8.68 17.55 15.06
C GLY A 79 9.30 18.63 15.93
N THR A 80 8.77 18.89 17.11
CA THR A 80 9.30 19.83 18.07
C THR A 80 10.71 19.44 18.51
N TYR A 81 10.93 18.15 18.80
CA TYR A 81 12.25 17.64 19.13
C TYR A 81 13.20 17.61 17.92
N PHE A 82 12.71 17.17 16.77
CA PHE A 82 13.53 16.87 15.58
C PHE A 82 14.01 18.11 14.83
N LYS A 83 13.19 19.18 14.75
CA LYS A 83 13.52 20.37 13.96
C LYS A 83 14.85 21.02 14.34
N PRO A 84 15.18 21.28 15.62
CA PRO A 84 16.40 21.96 16.02
C PRO A 84 17.67 21.09 15.92
N LEU A 85 17.56 19.79 15.72
CA LEU A 85 18.71 18.89 15.66
C LEU A 85 19.63 19.20 14.48
N SER A 86 20.94 18.96 14.67
CA SER A 86 21.91 18.93 13.57
C SER A 86 21.55 17.84 12.55
N LYS A 87 22.18 17.90 11.40
CA LYS A 87 21.99 16.90 10.34
C LYS A 87 22.36 15.50 10.82
N GLU A 88 23.49 15.39 11.45
CA GLU A 88 24.08 14.18 11.99
C GLU A 88 23.16 13.58 13.07
N ASP A 89 22.70 14.43 14.00
CA ASP A 89 21.81 14.01 15.07
C ASP A 89 20.44 13.55 14.55
N LYS A 90 19.91 14.18 13.52
CA LYS A 90 18.67 13.72 12.85
C LYS A 90 18.79 12.31 12.29
N VAL A 91 19.88 12.03 11.58
CA VAL A 91 20.15 10.71 11.04
C VAL A 91 20.29 9.68 12.15
N LYS A 92 21.09 10.01 13.19
CA LYS A 92 21.30 9.16 14.35
C LYS A 92 19.94 8.83 15.03
N TYR A 93 19.13 9.86 15.28
CA TYR A 93 17.81 9.69 15.92
C TYR A 93 16.86 8.81 15.09
N CYS A 94 16.80 9.01 13.78
CA CYS A 94 15.98 8.15 12.90
C CYS A 94 16.45 6.69 12.92
N ARG A 95 17.77 6.45 12.95
CA ARG A 95 18.31 5.09 13.08
C ARG A 95 17.92 4.44 14.43
N GLU A 96 18.05 5.18 15.51
CA GLU A 96 17.66 4.67 16.85
C GLU A 96 16.18 4.30 16.89
N ILE A 97 15.30 5.14 16.31
CA ILE A 97 13.88 4.81 16.20
C ILE A 97 13.68 3.54 15.37
N THR A 98 14.36 3.42 14.23
CA THR A 98 14.25 2.24 13.35
C THR A 98 14.59 0.95 14.09
N TYR A 99 15.66 0.93 14.89
CA TYR A 99 16.02 -0.24 15.70
C TYR A 99 14.99 -0.55 16.80
N LYS A 100 14.37 0.48 17.36
CA LYS A 100 13.37 0.31 18.43
C LYS A 100 12.02 -0.17 17.91
N ILE A 101 11.62 0.21 16.70
CA ILE A 101 10.31 -0.14 16.14
C ILE A 101 10.06 -1.66 16.18
N GLU A 102 11.08 -2.48 15.85
CA GLU A 102 10.92 -3.94 15.77
C GLU A 102 10.46 -4.55 17.10
N SER A 103 10.92 -4.00 18.21
CA SER A 103 10.56 -4.45 19.57
C SER A 103 9.34 -3.76 20.19
N MET A 104 8.79 -2.72 19.54
CA MET A 104 7.61 -2.02 20.05
C MET A 104 6.35 -2.89 19.92
N PRO A 105 5.40 -2.79 20.86
CA PRO A 105 4.07 -3.36 20.68
C PRO A 105 3.35 -2.71 19.50
N TYR A 106 2.35 -3.39 18.93
CA TYR A 106 1.52 -2.85 17.84
C TYR A 106 0.49 -1.86 18.36
N ASP A 107 0.95 -0.76 18.92
CA ASP A 107 0.18 0.36 19.45
C ASP A 107 0.28 1.61 18.54
N ILE A 108 -0.32 2.71 18.97
CA ILE A 108 -0.30 3.98 18.27
C ILE A 108 1.11 4.54 18.15
N LYS A 109 1.98 4.34 19.14
CA LYS A 109 3.35 4.83 19.12
C LYS A 109 4.14 4.14 18.01
N ARG A 110 4.04 2.80 17.90
CA ARG A 110 4.65 2.03 16.82
C ARG A 110 4.10 2.48 15.45
N ALA A 111 2.78 2.63 15.32
CA ALA A 111 2.13 3.07 14.08
C ALA A 111 2.67 4.44 13.64
N SER A 112 2.74 5.40 14.55
CA SER A 112 3.24 6.75 14.28
C SER A 112 4.72 6.76 13.93
N MET A 113 5.56 6.05 14.69
CA MET A 113 7.01 5.99 14.43
C MET A 113 7.32 5.31 13.10
N TYR A 114 6.61 4.22 12.77
CA TYR A 114 6.76 3.56 11.47
C TYR A 114 6.36 4.50 10.32
N LEU A 115 5.24 5.21 10.44
CA LEU A 115 4.79 6.18 9.43
C LEU A 115 5.78 7.36 9.30
N LEU A 116 6.31 7.87 10.41
CA LEU A 116 7.35 8.90 10.41
C LEU A 116 8.62 8.45 9.67
N MET A 117 9.08 7.21 9.94
CA MET A 117 10.26 6.68 9.25
C MET A 117 10.02 6.50 7.76
N LYS A 118 8.80 6.14 7.34
CA LYS A 118 8.41 6.16 5.92
C LYS A 118 8.58 7.54 5.29
N TYR A 119 8.24 8.61 6.00
CA TYR A 119 8.45 9.97 5.50
C TYR A 119 9.93 10.39 5.50
N CYS A 120 10.70 9.96 6.49
CA CYS A 120 12.12 10.28 6.62
C CYS A 120 13.02 9.46 5.67
N SER A 121 12.52 8.37 5.09
CA SER A 121 13.26 7.55 4.13
C SER A 121 13.11 8.04 2.69
N PHE A 122 14.06 7.69 1.83
CA PHE A 122 14.08 8.13 0.42
C PHE A 122 12.84 7.68 -0.34
N THR A 123 12.58 6.38 -0.38
CA THR A 123 11.45 5.79 -1.12
C THR A 123 10.32 5.33 -0.21
N GLY A 124 10.52 5.37 1.09
CA GLY A 124 9.63 4.73 2.05
C GLY A 124 9.83 3.21 2.13
N ASP A 125 10.87 2.70 1.46
CA ASP A 125 11.14 1.26 1.44
C ASP A 125 11.77 0.78 2.74
N ILE A 126 11.41 -0.45 3.10
CA ILE A 126 11.97 -1.18 4.23
C ILE A 126 12.76 -2.32 3.64
N ILE A 127 13.97 -2.52 4.15
CA ILE A 127 14.83 -3.63 3.76
C ILE A 127 14.95 -4.57 4.95
N TYR A 128 14.78 -5.87 4.69
CA TYR A 128 14.92 -6.95 5.65
C TYR A 128 16.13 -7.81 5.28
N ASN A 129 17.34 -7.33 5.59
CA ASN A 129 18.56 -8.12 5.50
C ASN A 129 18.99 -8.53 6.91
N ASN A 130 18.36 -9.53 7.49
CA ASN A 130 18.55 -9.97 8.88
C ASN A 130 18.30 -8.89 9.94
N LYS A 131 18.07 -7.64 9.54
CA LYS A 131 17.70 -6.50 10.40
C LYS A 131 16.70 -5.63 9.65
N PHE A 132 15.72 -5.15 10.39
CA PHE A 132 14.76 -4.17 9.93
C PHE A 132 15.45 -2.80 9.80
N TYR A 133 15.44 -2.19 8.60
CA TYR A 133 15.86 -0.81 8.43
C TYR A 133 15.16 -0.13 7.25
N PHE A 134 15.05 1.21 7.31
CA PHE A 134 14.49 2.02 6.24
C PHE A 134 15.57 2.46 5.25
N LYS A 135 15.36 2.19 3.97
CA LYS A 135 16.30 2.54 2.90
C LYS A 135 16.43 4.07 2.79
N GLY A 136 17.69 4.52 2.76
CA GLY A 136 18.00 5.93 2.46
C GLY A 136 17.89 6.90 3.65
N LEU A 137 17.82 6.41 4.90
CA LEU A 137 18.01 7.27 6.09
C LEU A 137 19.37 7.96 6.11
N ASP A 138 20.38 7.35 5.48
CA ASP A 138 21.73 7.89 5.35
C ASP A 138 21.86 8.94 4.23
N MET A 139 20.89 8.96 3.32
CA MET A 139 20.93 9.90 2.20
C MET A 139 20.35 11.24 2.63
N ASN A 140 21.20 12.10 3.03
CA ASN A 140 21.11 13.49 3.47
C ASN A 140 19.98 14.40 2.96
N LEU A 141 19.25 14.02 1.92
CA LEU A 141 18.28 14.89 1.24
C LEU A 141 16.88 14.87 1.85
N TYR A 142 16.49 13.77 2.46
CA TYR A 142 15.11 13.57 2.92
C TYR A 142 14.91 13.86 4.40
N VAL A 143 15.91 13.56 5.21
CA VAL A 143 15.92 13.90 6.64
C VAL A 143 16.00 15.43 6.86
N HIS A 144 16.51 16.18 5.87
CA HIS A 144 16.82 17.61 6.04
C HIS A 144 15.88 18.58 5.36
N LYS A 145 15.33 18.22 4.21
CA LYS A 145 14.65 19.20 3.34
C LYS A 145 13.13 19.17 3.41
N ARG A 146 12.53 18.13 3.98
CA ARG A 146 11.08 18.00 3.99
C ARG A 146 10.58 17.49 5.34
N TYR A 147 10.27 18.42 6.22
CA TYR A 147 9.37 18.14 7.36
C TYR A 147 7.93 17.93 6.86
N PHE A 148 7.80 17.21 5.75
CA PHE A 148 6.56 16.99 5.04
C PHE A 148 5.46 16.41 5.94
N PHE A 149 5.84 15.64 6.93
CA PHE A 149 4.94 15.09 7.95
C PHE A 149 4.41 16.13 8.94
N LEU A 150 5.03 17.34 9.01
CA LEU A 150 4.58 18.45 9.84
C LEU A 150 3.90 19.56 9.01
N GLU A 151 3.82 19.40 7.70
CA GLU A 151 3.04 20.31 6.87
C GLU A 151 1.55 20.07 7.14
N ASN A 152 0.78 21.13 7.28
CA ASN A 152 -0.67 21.06 7.52
C ASN A 152 -1.36 20.12 6.54
N ASN A 153 -0.93 20.10 5.28
CA ASN A 153 -1.48 19.22 4.25
C ASN A 153 -1.34 17.71 4.56
N CYS A 154 -0.32 17.28 5.31
CA CYS A 154 -0.18 15.87 5.70
C CYS A 154 -1.12 15.52 6.85
N LEU A 155 -1.15 16.38 7.87
CA LEU A 155 -2.01 16.21 9.05
C LEU A 155 -3.48 16.29 8.66
N ASP A 156 -3.85 17.27 7.81
CA ASP A 156 -5.21 17.40 7.26
C ASP A 156 -5.61 16.16 6.46
N ASN A 157 -4.69 15.58 5.71
CA ASN A 157 -4.97 14.38 4.94
C ASN A 157 -5.22 13.16 5.83
N ILE A 158 -4.52 13.02 6.95
CA ILE A 158 -4.79 11.98 7.96
C ILE A 158 -6.22 12.14 8.50
N ASN A 159 -6.62 13.35 8.86
CA ASN A 159 -7.98 13.64 9.34
C ASN A 159 -9.05 13.33 8.28
N GLN A 160 -8.83 13.74 7.03
CA GLN A 160 -9.76 13.46 5.93
C GLN A 160 -9.90 11.96 5.67
N VAL A 161 -8.79 11.21 5.72
CA VAL A 161 -8.81 9.74 5.57
C VAL A 161 -9.56 9.11 6.73
N SER A 162 -9.30 9.53 7.97
CA SER A 162 -10.04 9.06 9.15
C SER A 162 -11.54 9.29 9.01
N GLN A 163 -11.94 10.48 8.60
CA GLN A 163 -13.34 10.81 8.37
C GLN A 163 -13.98 9.87 7.34
N LEU A 164 -13.30 9.63 6.20
CA LEU A 164 -13.78 8.68 5.19
C LEU A 164 -13.98 7.28 5.78
N LEU A 165 -12.97 6.77 6.52
CA LEU A 165 -13.00 5.43 7.09
C LEU A 165 -14.09 5.24 8.15
N ASN A 166 -14.53 6.31 8.81
CA ASN A 166 -15.57 6.30 9.85
C ASN A 166 -16.97 6.61 9.33
N THR A 167 -17.09 7.40 8.26
CA THR A 167 -18.41 7.72 7.67
C THR A 167 -18.95 6.62 6.76
N LYS A 168 -18.13 5.64 6.41
CA LYS A 168 -18.47 4.53 5.52
C LYS A 168 -18.39 3.20 6.27
N SER A 169 -19.19 2.22 5.82
CA SER A 169 -19.17 0.87 6.41
C SER A 169 -17.99 0.07 5.88
N GLY A 170 -16.98 -0.14 6.71
CA GLY A 170 -15.80 -0.86 6.26
C GLY A 170 -15.00 -1.57 7.35
N LYS A 171 -14.23 -2.57 6.90
CA LYS A 171 -13.39 -3.43 7.76
C LYS A 171 -11.96 -3.46 7.25
N ILE A 172 -11.01 -3.36 8.19
CA ILE A 172 -9.57 -3.47 7.94
C ILE A 172 -9.09 -4.80 8.54
N PHE A 173 -8.43 -5.62 7.72
CA PHE A 173 -7.89 -6.90 8.13
C PHE A 173 -6.37 -6.95 7.99
N ASN A 174 -5.74 -7.88 8.71
CA ASN A 174 -4.36 -8.29 8.52
C ASN A 174 -4.37 -9.82 8.45
N LYS A 175 -4.56 -10.32 7.25
CA LYS A 175 -4.70 -11.76 6.96
C LYS A 175 -4.08 -12.06 5.59
N SER A 176 -3.92 -13.34 5.27
CA SER A 176 -3.63 -13.74 3.89
C SER A 176 -4.76 -13.30 2.95
N TYR A 177 -4.40 -12.98 1.71
CA TYR A 177 -5.34 -12.42 0.72
C TYR A 177 -6.47 -13.40 0.37
N GLU A 178 -6.21 -14.71 0.40
CA GLU A 178 -7.19 -15.76 0.13
C GLU A 178 -8.36 -15.66 1.12
N LYS A 179 -8.08 -15.51 2.43
CA LYS A 179 -9.11 -15.35 3.47
C LYS A 179 -9.97 -14.10 3.29
N ILE A 180 -9.50 -13.15 2.51
CA ILE A 180 -10.26 -11.94 2.17
C ILE A 180 -11.09 -12.20 0.92
N LEU A 181 -10.51 -12.86 -0.10
CA LEU A 181 -11.22 -13.24 -1.32
C LEU A 181 -12.39 -14.19 -1.04
N ASP A 182 -12.28 -15.06 -0.03
CA ASP A 182 -13.37 -15.93 0.42
C ASP A 182 -14.63 -15.17 0.85
N LYS A 183 -14.50 -13.90 1.24
CA LYS A 183 -15.62 -13.04 1.67
C LYS A 183 -16.40 -12.43 0.50
N ALA A 184 -15.80 -12.42 -0.68
CA ALA A 184 -16.40 -11.81 -1.87
C ALA A 184 -17.59 -12.62 -2.37
N LYS A 185 -18.64 -11.94 -2.82
CA LYS A 185 -19.87 -12.54 -3.35
C LYS A 185 -20.38 -11.75 -4.54
N LYS A 186 -21.30 -12.34 -5.27
CA LYS A 186 -21.95 -11.67 -6.42
C LYS A 186 -22.42 -10.25 -6.06
N GLY A 187 -22.07 -9.30 -6.92
CA GLY A 187 -22.35 -7.87 -6.74
C GLY A 187 -21.22 -7.09 -6.09
N ASP A 188 -20.24 -7.76 -5.47
CA ASP A 188 -19.02 -7.13 -4.99
C ASP A 188 -18.04 -6.85 -6.13
N PHE A 189 -17.08 -5.95 -5.88
CA PHE A 189 -15.97 -5.68 -6.78
C PHE A 189 -14.64 -5.85 -6.05
N VAL A 190 -13.74 -6.65 -6.64
CA VAL A 190 -12.41 -6.93 -6.08
C VAL A 190 -11.35 -6.22 -6.91
N PHE A 191 -10.51 -5.42 -6.26
CA PHE A 191 -9.30 -4.87 -6.86
C PHE A 191 -8.07 -5.59 -6.32
N LEU A 192 -7.23 -6.09 -7.22
CA LEU A 192 -6.02 -6.84 -6.92
C LEU A 192 -4.81 -6.06 -7.41
N ASP A 193 -3.92 -5.66 -6.51
CA ASP A 193 -2.60 -5.07 -6.82
C ASP A 193 -1.51 -5.87 -6.09
N PRO A 194 -1.35 -7.16 -6.43
CA PRO A 194 -0.38 -8.02 -5.76
C PRO A 194 1.07 -7.59 -6.10
N PRO A 195 2.06 -8.00 -5.29
CA PRO A 195 3.46 -7.78 -5.64
C PRO A 195 3.81 -8.43 -6.98
N TYR A 196 4.67 -7.76 -7.76
CA TYR A 196 5.07 -8.21 -9.10
C TYR A 196 6.33 -9.08 -9.04
N ILE A 197 6.31 -10.23 -9.69
CA ILE A 197 7.43 -11.19 -9.68
C ILE A 197 8.66 -10.71 -10.46
N GLU A 198 8.51 -9.82 -11.44
CA GLU A 198 9.66 -9.21 -12.14
C GLU A 198 10.64 -8.46 -11.22
N ALA A 199 10.29 -8.29 -9.97
CA ALA A 199 11.15 -7.74 -8.95
C ALA A 199 12.33 -8.67 -8.54
N HIS A 200 12.69 -9.69 -9.32
CA HIS A 200 13.89 -10.52 -9.09
C HIS A 200 15.21 -9.72 -8.92
N ASN A 201 15.20 -8.42 -9.29
CA ASN A 201 16.32 -7.51 -9.06
C ASN A 201 16.08 -6.51 -7.91
N TYR A 202 14.99 -6.63 -7.18
CA TYR A 202 14.71 -5.79 -6.03
C TYR A 202 14.71 -6.67 -4.79
N ASP A 203 15.65 -6.43 -3.88
CA ASP A 203 15.74 -7.01 -2.53
C ASP A 203 14.53 -6.67 -1.63
N PHE A 204 13.33 -6.60 -2.21
CA PHE A 204 12.12 -6.18 -1.55
C PHE A 204 11.27 -7.40 -1.20
N ASN A 205 11.61 -8.03 -0.12
CA ASN A 205 10.66 -8.90 0.56
C ASN A 205 9.60 -7.99 1.22
N TYR A 206 8.40 -7.91 0.63
CA TYR A 206 7.24 -7.25 1.23
C TYR A 206 6.89 -7.84 2.59
N ASN A 207 7.29 -9.08 2.81
CA ASN A 207 7.20 -9.78 4.07
C ASN A 207 8.42 -10.72 4.20
N LYS A 208 8.98 -10.88 5.40
CA LYS A 208 10.16 -11.74 5.67
C LYS A 208 9.97 -13.20 5.21
N ASP A 209 8.73 -13.65 5.11
CA ASP A 209 8.36 -15.05 4.96
C ASP A 209 7.69 -15.37 3.59
N GLU A 210 7.52 -14.40 2.69
CA GLU A 210 6.89 -14.64 1.38
C GLU A 210 7.93 -14.77 0.28
N ILE A 211 8.06 -15.98 -0.26
CA ILE A 211 8.76 -16.24 -1.51
C ILE A 211 7.78 -15.96 -2.66
N LEU A 212 8.05 -14.89 -3.41
CA LEU A 212 7.30 -14.58 -4.63
C LEU A 212 7.91 -15.36 -5.78
N ASP A 213 7.35 -16.51 -6.08
CA ASP A 213 7.77 -17.37 -7.18
C ASP A 213 6.59 -17.69 -8.12
N ASP A 214 6.83 -18.58 -9.06
CA ASP A 214 5.81 -19.04 -10.01
C ASP A 214 4.59 -19.65 -9.32
N SER A 215 4.74 -20.24 -8.12
CA SER A 215 3.65 -20.83 -7.36
C SER A 215 2.67 -19.77 -6.89
N PHE A 216 3.14 -18.58 -6.54
CA PHE A 216 2.29 -17.45 -6.17
C PHE A 216 1.35 -17.04 -7.32
N ILE A 217 1.88 -16.97 -8.57
CA ILE A 217 1.05 -16.65 -9.75
C ILE A 217 -0.03 -17.72 -9.98
N GLN A 218 0.33 -19.00 -9.84
CA GLN A 218 -0.61 -20.09 -10.00
C GLN A 218 -1.71 -20.06 -8.91
N GLN A 219 -1.34 -19.81 -7.67
CA GLN A 219 -2.30 -19.64 -6.58
C GLN A 219 -3.22 -18.44 -6.83
N LEU A 220 -2.67 -17.31 -7.26
CA LEU A 220 -3.46 -16.13 -7.59
C LEU A 220 -4.46 -16.42 -8.73
N PHE A 221 -4.04 -17.18 -9.76
CA PHE A 221 -4.90 -17.62 -10.85
C PHE A 221 -6.05 -18.50 -10.33
N LEU A 222 -5.78 -19.45 -9.44
CA LEU A 222 -6.82 -20.28 -8.82
C LEU A 222 -7.82 -19.44 -8.02
N GLN A 223 -7.33 -18.44 -7.29
CA GLN A 223 -8.20 -17.56 -6.52
C GLN A 223 -9.10 -16.70 -7.40
N VAL A 224 -8.60 -16.13 -8.49
CA VAL A 224 -9.47 -15.35 -9.40
C VAL A 224 -10.46 -16.23 -10.15
N LYS A 225 -10.08 -17.48 -10.47
CA LYS A 225 -11.02 -18.46 -11.03
C LYS A 225 -12.15 -18.77 -10.05
N ASN A 226 -11.87 -18.89 -8.77
CA ASN A 226 -12.90 -19.07 -7.72
C ASN A 226 -13.81 -17.82 -7.62
N LEU A 227 -13.29 -16.62 -7.83
CA LEU A 227 -14.12 -15.40 -7.94
C LEU A 227 -15.07 -15.45 -9.15
N ASP A 228 -14.61 -15.98 -10.30
CA ASP A 228 -15.45 -16.16 -11.50
C ASP A 228 -16.64 -17.10 -11.21
N GLU A 229 -16.37 -18.25 -10.56
CA GLU A 229 -17.38 -19.24 -10.19
C GLU A 229 -18.47 -18.64 -9.29
N ARG A 230 -18.12 -17.64 -8.48
CA ARG A 230 -19.04 -16.90 -7.61
C ARG A 230 -19.64 -15.65 -8.28
N ASN A 231 -19.38 -15.42 -9.57
CA ASN A 231 -19.84 -14.24 -10.31
C ASN A 231 -19.42 -12.90 -9.67
N VAL A 232 -18.19 -12.84 -9.14
CA VAL A 232 -17.60 -11.64 -8.58
C VAL A 232 -16.79 -10.93 -9.66
N LYS A 233 -17.03 -9.64 -9.88
CA LYS A 233 -16.21 -8.84 -10.80
C LYS A 233 -14.89 -8.47 -10.13
N TRP A 234 -13.79 -8.66 -10.87
CA TRP A 234 -12.47 -8.28 -10.38
C TRP A 234 -11.61 -7.64 -11.46
N LEU A 235 -10.70 -6.77 -11.02
CA LEU A 235 -9.68 -6.12 -11.83
C LEU A 235 -8.34 -6.26 -11.11
N MET A 236 -7.31 -6.64 -11.85
CA MET A 236 -5.96 -6.83 -11.34
C MET A 236 -4.94 -6.00 -12.14
N THR A 237 -4.00 -5.38 -11.44
CA THR A 237 -2.79 -4.80 -12.04
C THR A 237 -1.65 -5.81 -11.96
N GLN A 238 -0.81 -5.88 -13.01
CA GLN A 238 0.32 -6.81 -13.08
C GLN A 238 1.44 -6.33 -14.00
N ALA A 239 2.64 -6.91 -13.82
CA ALA A 239 3.76 -6.71 -14.73
C ALA A 239 3.44 -7.25 -16.14
N ASN A 240 3.95 -6.55 -17.16
CA ASN A 240 3.75 -6.93 -18.56
C ASN A 240 4.75 -8.02 -18.98
N THR A 241 4.63 -9.23 -18.43
CA THR A 241 5.46 -10.39 -18.79
C THR A 241 4.74 -11.36 -19.70
N LYS A 242 5.52 -12.20 -20.36
CA LYS A 242 4.97 -13.33 -21.14
C LYS A 242 4.23 -14.30 -20.22
N GLN A 243 4.80 -14.64 -19.09
CA GLN A 243 4.23 -15.55 -18.11
C GLN A 243 2.84 -15.10 -17.65
N ILE A 244 2.70 -13.83 -17.23
CA ILE A 244 1.39 -13.29 -16.81
C ILE A 244 0.36 -13.37 -17.93
N LYS A 245 0.76 -13.01 -19.17
CA LYS A 245 -0.15 -13.10 -20.32
C LYS A 245 -0.57 -14.52 -20.62
N ASP A 246 0.33 -15.49 -20.51
CA ASP A 246 0.05 -16.90 -20.80
C ASP A 246 -0.91 -17.49 -19.73
N VAL A 247 -0.68 -17.19 -18.45
CA VAL A 247 -1.51 -17.67 -17.34
C VAL A 247 -2.91 -17.06 -17.39
N PHE A 248 -3.03 -15.77 -17.68
CA PHE A 248 -4.31 -15.05 -17.65
C PHE A 248 -4.94 -14.86 -19.03
N LYS A 249 -4.49 -15.57 -20.08
CA LYS A 249 -4.92 -15.42 -21.48
C LYS A 249 -6.42 -15.52 -21.74
N LYS A 250 -7.17 -16.16 -20.84
CA LYS A 250 -8.64 -16.29 -20.98
C LYS A 250 -9.41 -15.01 -20.57
N TYR A 251 -8.73 -14.05 -19.93
CA TYR A 251 -9.34 -12.82 -19.43
C TYR A 251 -9.09 -11.65 -20.36
N THR A 252 -9.84 -10.58 -20.18
CA THR A 252 -9.59 -9.31 -20.86
C THR A 252 -8.30 -8.69 -20.34
N ILE A 253 -7.32 -8.48 -21.22
CA ILE A 253 -6.03 -7.87 -20.90
C ILE A 253 -5.90 -6.54 -21.63
N LYS A 254 -5.67 -5.46 -20.89
CA LYS A 254 -5.35 -4.13 -21.43
C LYS A 254 -3.97 -3.72 -20.92
N LYS A 255 -3.32 -2.80 -21.64
CA LYS A 255 -2.06 -2.20 -21.21
C LYS A 255 -2.30 -0.76 -20.79
N PHE A 256 -1.55 -0.32 -19.80
CA PHE A 256 -1.46 1.09 -19.45
C PHE A 256 -0.02 1.46 -19.11
N GLU A 257 0.37 2.63 -19.53
CA GLU A 257 1.74 3.11 -19.38
C GLU A 257 1.97 3.70 -18.00
N VAL A 258 3.08 3.34 -17.36
CA VAL A 258 3.53 3.89 -16.09
C VAL A 258 4.95 4.45 -16.21
N TYR A 259 5.23 5.57 -15.55
CA TYR A 259 6.57 6.11 -15.46
C TYR A 259 7.27 5.56 -14.22
N ARG A 260 8.39 4.86 -14.41
CA ARG A 260 9.25 4.37 -13.32
C ARG A 260 10.38 5.35 -13.07
N PHE A 261 10.38 5.97 -11.87
CA PHE A 261 11.43 6.92 -11.48
C PHE A 261 12.81 6.27 -11.30
N THR A 262 12.86 4.98 -10.95
CA THR A 262 14.11 4.24 -10.76
C THR A 262 14.88 4.04 -12.05
N THR A 263 14.19 3.74 -13.13
CA THR A 263 14.78 3.55 -14.48
C THR A 263 14.65 4.77 -15.37
N LYS A 264 13.93 5.82 -14.91
CA LYS A 264 13.60 7.04 -15.69
C LYS A 264 12.97 6.71 -17.05
N SER A 265 12.15 5.70 -17.11
CA SER A 265 11.52 5.21 -18.34
C SER A 265 10.03 4.96 -18.16
N TYR A 266 9.32 4.97 -19.29
CA TYR A 266 7.95 4.50 -19.36
C TYR A 266 7.95 3.00 -19.63
N ILE A 267 7.09 2.28 -18.91
CA ILE A 267 6.84 0.85 -19.11
C ILE A 267 5.35 0.59 -19.16
N ASP A 268 4.95 -0.47 -19.86
CA ASP A 268 3.58 -0.96 -19.81
C ASP A 268 3.36 -1.86 -18.60
N GLU A 269 2.31 -1.60 -17.83
CA GLU A 269 1.72 -2.56 -16.90
C GLU A 269 0.42 -3.13 -17.49
N LEU A 270 -0.03 -4.27 -16.98
CA LEU A 270 -1.25 -4.91 -17.42
C LEU A 270 -2.41 -4.60 -16.48
N LEU A 271 -3.59 -4.43 -17.07
CA LEU A 271 -4.89 -4.55 -16.42
C LEU A 271 -5.52 -5.85 -16.89
N ILE A 272 -5.89 -6.71 -15.97
CA ILE A 272 -6.51 -8.00 -16.23
C ILE A 272 -7.86 -8.02 -15.53
N MET A 273 -8.93 -8.40 -16.23
CA MET A 273 -10.28 -8.36 -15.68
C MET A 273 -11.15 -9.47 -16.28
N ASN A 274 -12.16 -9.91 -15.52
CA ASN A 274 -13.10 -10.97 -15.92
C ASN A 274 -14.40 -10.48 -16.55
N TYR A 275 -14.40 -9.24 -17.05
CA TYR A 275 -15.55 -8.64 -17.71
C TYR A 275 -15.11 -7.83 -18.93
N GLU A 276 -16.05 -7.62 -19.86
CA GLU A 276 -15.90 -6.67 -20.97
C GLU A 276 -16.46 -5.30 -20.60
N MET A 277 -15.97 -4.26 -21.28
CA MET A 277 -16.39 -2.86 -21.12
C MET A 277 -17.22 -2.42 -22.31
#